data_c4959b90282ba3f9d731c145989c35dd
#
_entry.id   c4959b90282ba3f9d731c145989c35dd
#
_cell.length_a   1.000
_cell.length_b   1.000
_cell.length_c   1.000
_cell.angle_alpha   90.00
_cell.angle_beta   90.00
_cell.angle_gamma   90.00
#
_symmetry.space_group_name_H-M   'P 1'
#
loop_
_entity.id
_entity.type
_entity.pdbx_description
1 polymer ?
#
loop_
_entity_poly.entity_id
_entity_poly.type
_entity_poly.pdbx_seq_one_letter_code
_entity_poly.pdbx_strand_id
1 'polypeptide(L)'
;LENEMIAMRLQNLLASKPCKIWDAKKQEFVLTENPSVEYLPSDITILVHSRKHIPDLIARLEARGIPVISDRQGQLLKRPVIKPLMAALNLIAHPTSKLAAVSLAKSSIIGLNDDKIHEIFYSLKEHENWWEVLQKNTSNKAVSNLLVHIQNLMLGNKVHEILNALIDNSDLLIAYPDDSSRQNAELWCQLVYDVGEECGHNPSEIYSRLESLVELENKGPQAITVPSSGAVKIMTIHGAKGLQS
;
A
#
# COMPACT_ATOMS: atom_id res chain seq x y z
N LEU A 1 -9.81 1.69 27.42
CA LEU A 1 -9.72 2.83 28.32
C LEU A 1 -8.41 3.62 28.11
N GLU A 2 -7.25 2.95 28.09
CA GLU A 2 -5.92 3.58 27.98
C GLU A 2 -5.74 4.32 26.64
N ASN A 3 -6.04 3.68 25.50
CA ASN A 3 -5.94 4.31 24.17
C ASN A 3 -6.85 5.53 24.03
N GLU A 4 -8.01 5.52 24.68
CA GLU A 4 -8.93 6.65 24.70
C GLU A 4 -8.33 7.84 25.46
N MET A 5 -7.71 7.57 26.60
CA MET A 5 -7.03 8.61 27.39
C MET A 5 -5.83 9.20 26.63
N ILE A 6 -5.07 8.38 25.90
CA ILE A 6 -3.96 8.84 25.06
C ILE A 6 -4.49 9.77 23.97
N ALA A 7 -5.54 9.37 23.26
CA ALA A 7 -6.12 10.16 22.18
C ALA A 7 -6.68 11.51 22.68
N MET A 8 -7.37 11.52 23.82
CA MET A 8 -7.84 12.76 24.45
C MET A 8 -6.69 13.69 24.88
N ARG A 9 -5.63 13.11 25.43
CA ARG A 9 -4.44 13.88 25.86
C ARG A 9 -3.74 14.53 24.68
N LEU A 10 -3.57 13.79 23.59
CA LEU A 10 -2.98 14.30 22.36
C LEU A 10 -3.85 15.41 21.73
N GLN A 11 -5.16 15.22 21.69
CA GLN A 11 -6.07 16.26 21.20
C GLN A 11 -5.94 17.55 22.02
N ASN A 12 -5.83 17.46 23.34
CA ASN A 12 -5.63 18.63 24.19
C ASN A 12 -4.25 19.27 23.99
N LEU A 13 -3.20 18.47 23.79
CA LEU A 13 -1.85 18.95 23.55
C LEU A 13 -1.77 19.72 22.21
N LEU A 14 -2.34 19.15 21.15
CA LEU A 14 -2.37 19.76 19.81
C LEU A 14 -3.29 20.99 19.74
N ALA A 15 -4.29 21.07 20.61
CA ALA A 15 -5.15 22.24 20.73
C ALA A 15 -4.56 23.35 21.63
N SER A 16 -3.27 23.26 21.97
CA SER A 16 -2.56 24.21 22.88
C SER A 16 -3.24 24.40 24.24
N LYS A 17 -3.94 23.39 24.72
CA LYS A 17 -4.55 23.39 26.04
C LYS A 17 -3.54 23.00 27.12
N PRO A 18 -3.59 23.58 28.33
CA PRO A 18 -2.72 23.17 29.42
C PRO A 18 -2.82 21.66 29.65
N CYS A 19 -1.70 20.97 29.60
CA CYS A 19 -1.63 19.55 29.91
C CYS A 19 -0.47 19.24 30.85
N LYS A 20 -0.57 18.15 31.61
CA LYS A 20 0.54 17.70 32.47
C LYS A 20 1.56 16.96 31.61
N ILE A 21 2.80 17.46 31.57
CA ILE A 21 3.94 16.80 30.95
C ILE A 21 4.93 16.35 32.03
N TRP A 22 5.69 15.28 31.72
CA TRP A 22 6.73 14.81 32.63
C TRP A 22 7.98 15.69 32.47
N ASP A 23 8.37 16.37 33.54
CA ASP A 23 9.64 17.09 33.61
C ASP A 23 10.74 16.15 34.14
N ALA A 24 11.64 15.75 33.25
CA ALA A 24 12.72 14.82 33.57
C ALA A 24 13.75 15.41 34.56
N LYS A 25 13.85 16.74 34.65
CA LYS A 25 14.75 17.39 35.60
C LYS A 25 14.16 17.44 37.02
N LYS A 26 12.83 17.64 37.11
CA LYS A 26 12.12 17.69 38.37
C LYS A 26 11.59 16.35 38.83
N GLN A 27 11.59 15.34 37.95
CA GLN A 27 11.01 14.01 38.19
C GLN A 27 9.53 14.05 38.64
N GLU A 28 8.76 15.00 38.10
CA GLU A 28 7.35 15.19 38.41
C GLU A 28 6.54 15.63 37.18
N PHE A 29 5.21 15.48 37.27
CA PHE A 29 4.32 15.99 36.24
C PHE A 29 4.02 17.48 36.48
N VAL A 30 4.46 18.34 35.56
CA VAL A 30 4.21 19.78 35.58
C VAL A 30 3.11 20.15 34.58
N LEU A 31 2.26 21.12 34.95
CA LEU A 31 1.33 21.73 34.01
C LEU A 31 2.12 22.64 33.06
N THR A 32 1.87 22.49 31.76
CA THR A 32 2.38 23.45 30.78
C THR A 32 1.55 24.72 30.87
N GLU A 33 2.11 25.74 31.46
CA GLU A 33 1.45 27.07 31.56
C GLU A 33 1.66 27.93 30.31
N ASN A 34 2.46 27.44 29.34
CA ASN A 34 2.88 28.26 28.21
C ASN A 34 2.13 27.90 26.94
N PRO A 35 1.08 28.66 26.55
CA PRO A 35 0.33 28.47 25.32
C PRO A 35 1.13 28.80 24.05
N SER A 36 2.39 29.24 24.20
CA SER A 36 3.24 29.66 23.07
C SER A 36 4.03 28.53 22.40
N VAL A 37 3.95 27.29 22.88
CA VAL A 37 4.54 26.13 22.19
C VAL A 37 3.42 25.38 21.47
N GLU A 38 3.24 25.68 20.19
CA GLU A 38 2.39 24.88 19.32
C GLU A 38 3.13 23.58 18.96
N TYR A 39 2.62 22.47 19.45
CA TYR A 39 3.10 21.15 19.02
C TYR A 39 2.42 20.78 17.71
N LEU A 40 3.23 20.47 16.72
CA LEU A 40 2.74 19.85 15.49
C LEU A 40 2.58 18.33 15.70
N PRO A 41 1.63 17.67 15.02
CA PRO A 41 1.52 16.21 15.10
C PRO A 41 2.84 15.48 14.78
N SER A 42 3.67 16.03 13.87
CA SER A 42 5.00 15.52 13.52
C SER A 42 6.00 15.50 14.68
N ASP A 43 5.81 16.35 15.69
CA ASP A 43 6.71 16.45 16.84
C ASP A 43 6.44 15.35 17.88
N ILE A 44 5.35 14.59 17.68
CA ILE A 44 4.87 13.61 18.65
C ILE A 44 5.13 12.19 18.16
N THR A 45 5.80 11.42 19.01
CA THR A 45 5.97 9.99 18.81
C THR A 45 5.40 9.21 19.99
N ILE A 46 4.50 8.25 19.68
CA ILE A 46 3.94 7.34 20.67
C ILE A 46 4.72 6.02 20.62
N LEU A 47 5.33 5.65 21.74
CA LEU A 47 5.99 4.37 21.90
C LEU A 47 5.05 3.37 22.57
N VAL A 48 4.83 2.23 21.92
CA VAL A 48 4.01 1.14 22.44
C VAL A 48 4.87 -0.10 22.72
N HIS A 49 4.53 -0.82 23.76
CA HIS A 49 5.22 -2.07 24.09
C HIS A 49 4.84 -3.20 23.12
N SER A 50 3.56 -3.27 22.73
CA SER A 50 3.01 -4.34 21.88
C SER A 50 2.25 -3.77 20.69
N ARG A 51 2.43 -4.40 19.53
CA ARG A 51 1.72 -4.06 18.29
C ARG A 51 0.21 -4.27 18.34
N LYS A 52 -0.27 -5.10 19.28
CA LYS A 52 -1.69 -5.48 19.40
C LYS A 52 -2.63 -4.27 19.54
N HIS A 53 -2.17 -3.23 20.20
CA HIS A 53 -3.00 -2.07 20.55
C HIS A 53 -2.91 -0.93 19.51
N ILE A 54 -2.01 -1.02 18.54
CA ILE A 54 -1.81 0.02 17.50
C ILE A 54 -3.09 0.27 16.68
N PRO A 55 -3.82 -0.74 16.15
CA PRO A 55 -5.00 -0.49 15.33
C PRO A 55 -6.12 0.28 16.06
N ASP A 56 -6.39 -0.06 17.32
CA ASP A 56 -7.40 0.66 18.14
C ASP A 56 -6.95 2.09 18.44
N LEU A 57 -5.66 2.30 18.70
CA LEU A 57 -5.11 3.63 18.93
C LEU A 57 -5.19 4.51 17.68
N ILE A 58 -4.84 3.98 16.51
CA ILE A 58 -4.96 4.67 15.22
C ILE A 58 -6.42 5.09 15.01
N ALA A 59 -7.37 4.16 15.10
CA ALA A 59 -8.78 4.45 14.88
C ALA A 59 -9.31 5.59 15.79
N ARG A 60 -8.84 5.64 17.04
CA ARG A 60 -9.25 6.69 18.01
C ARG A 60 -8.63 8.05 17.73
N LEU A 61 -7.40 8.09 17.22
CA LEU A 61 -6.73 9.33 16.84
C LEU A 61 -7.32 9.88 15.54
N GLU A 62 -7.52 9.04 14.54
CA GLU A 62 -8.16 9.41 13.27
C GLU A 62 -9.60 9.91 13.46
N ALA A 63 -10.37 9.27 14.34
CA ALA A 63 -11.72 9.73 14.71
C ALA A 63 -11.73 11.13 15.33
N ARG A 64 -10.58 11.63 15.81
CA ARG A 64 -10.38 12.98 16.34
C ARG A 64 -9.72 13.94 15.36
N GLY A 65 -9.55 13.52 14.10
CA GLY A 65 -8.90 14.31 13.07
C GLY A 65 -7.38 14.45 13.28
N ILE A 66 -6.76 13.60 14.10
CA ILE A 66 -5.31 13.60 14.32
C ILE A 66 -4.69 12.65 13.30
N PRO A 67 -3.89 13.15 12.34
CA PRO A 67 -3.22 12.30 11.37
C PRO A 67 -2.16 11.44 12.05
N VAL A 68 -2.11 10.14 11.69
CA VAL A 68 -1.25 9.16 12.35
C VAL A 68 -0.44 8.36 11.34
N ILE A 69 0.81 8.10 11.67
CA ILE A 69 1.67 7.16 10.97
C ILE A 69 2.10 6.07 11.94
N SER A 70 1.91 4.83 11.55
CA SER A 70 2.32 3.70 12.36
C SER A 70 3.56 3.02 11.78
N ASP A 71 4.46 2.59 12.66
CA ASP A 71 5.56 1.65 12.38
C ASP A 71 5.02 0.27 11.90
N ARG A 72 3.73 0.06 11.96
CA ARG A 72 3.07 -1.07 11.33
C ARG A 72 2.95 -0.79 9.84
N GLN A 73 4.08 -0.89 9.15
CA GLN A 73 4.10 -1.06 7.72
C GLN A 73 3.40 -2.40 7.45
N GLY A 74 2.15 -2.35 6.98
CA GLY A 74 1.46 -3.56 6.55
C GLY A 74 2.32 -4.24 5.47
N GLN A 75 2.13 -5.54 5.29
CA GLN A 75 2.84 -6.25 4.21
C GLN A 75 2.63 -5.52 2.89
N LEU A 76 3.70 -5.25 2.19
CA LEU A 76 3.68 -4.55 0.89
C LEU A 76 2.65 -5.19 -0.05
N LEU A 77 2.67 -6.52 -0.16
CA LEU A 77 1.81 -7.29 -1.05
C LEU A 77 0.31 -7.22 -0.70
N LYS A 78 -0.05 -6.78 0.51
CA LYS A 78 -1.45 -6.57 0.93
C LYS A 78 -1.96 -5.15 0.70
N ARG A 79 -1.12 -4.24 0.23
CA ARG A 79 -1.54 -2.86 -0.05
C ARG A 79 -2.54 -2.80 -1.21
N PRO A 80 -3.56 -1.92 -1.13
CA PRO A 80 -4.57 -1.81 -2.19
C PRO A 80 -3.99 -1.54 -3.57
N VAL A 81 -2.96 -0.68 -3.68
CA VAL A 81 -2.28 -0.35 -4.94
C VAL A 81 -1.55 -1.55 -5.56
N ILE A 82 -1.13 -2.54 -4.75
CA ILE A 82 -0.40 -3.72 -5.23
C ILE A 82 -1.34 -4.81 -5.77
N LYS A 83 -2.60 -4.87 -5.32
CA LYS A 83 -3.56 -5.89 -5.79
C LYS A 83 -3.75 -5.88 -7.32
N PRO A 84 -3.98 -4.73 -7.98
CA PRO A 84 -4.03 -4.65 -9.43
C PRO A 84 -2.74 -5.12 -10.11
N LEU A 85 -1.59 -4.77 -9.54
CA LEU A 85 -0.29 -5.15 -10.08
C LEU A 85 -0.02 -6.65 -9.95
N MET A 86 -0.41 -7.28 -8.83
CA MET A 86 -0.37 -8.73 -8.66
C MET A 86 -1.31 -9.45 -9.64
N ALA A 87 -2.50 -8.89 -9.92
CA ALA A 87 -3.40 -9.44 -10.93
C ALA A 87 -2.81 -9.35 -12.35
N ALA A 88 -2.15 -8.23 -12.68
CA ALA A 88 -1.45 -8.07 -13.95
C ALA A 88 -0.28 -9.07 -14.07
N LEU A 89 0.55 -9.21 -13.03
CA LEU A 89 1.64 -10.18 -12.99
C LEU A 89 1.13 -11.60 -13.16
N ASN A 90 0.03 -11.97 -12.47
CA ASN A 90 -0.60 -13.29 -12.63
C ASN A 90 -1.05 -13.51 -14.07
N LEU A 91 -1.65 -12.49 -14.71
CA LEU A 91 -2.11 -12.61 -16.10
C LEU A 91 -0.95 -12.65 -17.11
N ILE A 92 0.19 -12.01 -16.81
CA ILE A 92 1.43 -12.14 -17.57
C ILE A 92 1.97 -13.57 -17.44
N ALA A 93 1.97 -14.12 -16.23
CA ALA A 93 2.44 -15.46 -15.94
C ALA A 93 1.52 -16.56 -16.53
N HIS A 94 0.22 -16.34 -16.46
CA HIS A 94 -0.83 -17.28 -16.84
C HIS A 94 -1.91 -16.57 -17.70
N PRO A 95 -1.66 -16.36 -19.01
CA PRO A 95 -2.56 -15.61 -19.89
C PRO A 95 -3.98 -16.19 -20.02
N THR A 96 -4.16 -17.45 -19.63
CA THR A 96 -5.45 -18.16 -19.61
C THR A 96 -6.15 -18.13 -18.24
N SER A 97 -5.58 -17.45 -17.24
CA SER A 97 -6.16 -17.34 -15.90
C SER A 97 -7.37 -16.39 -15.90
N LYS A 98 -8.57 -16.96 -15.90
CA LYS A 98 -9.84 -16.21 -15.83
C LYS A 98 -9.93 -15.35 -14.55
N LEU A 99 -9.47 -15.87 -13.41
CA LEU A 99 -9.49 -15.15 -12.15
C LEU A 99 -8.59 -13.92 -12.18
N ALA A 100 -7.38 -14.04 -12.71
CA ALA A 100 -6.47 -12.91 -12.87
C ALA A 100 -7.05 -11.86 -13.82
N ALA A 101 -7.65 -12.29 -14.92
CA ALA A 101 -8.29 -11.40 -15.88
C ALA A 101 -9.48 -10.63 -15.30
N VAL A 102 -10.36 -11.29 -14.53
CA VAL A 102 -11.48 -10.62 -13.82
C VAL A 102 -10.96 -9.61 -12.80
N SER A 103 -9.91 -9.98 -12.04
CA SER A 103 -9.32 -9.10 -11.03
C SER A 103 -8.71 -7.85 -11.68
N LEU A 104 -8.02 -8.02 -12.80
CA LEU A 104 -7.43 -6.91 -13.56
C LEU A 104 -8.51 -6.06 -14.24
N ALA A 105 -9.54 -6.68 -14.83
CA ALA A 105 -10.66 -6.01 -15.46
C ALA A 105 -11.41 -5.07 -14.50
N LYS A 106 -11.60 -5.50 -13.26
CA LYS A 106 -12.28 -4.73 -12.19
C LYS A 106 -11.39 -3.65 -11.58
N SER A 107 -10.09 -3.73 -11.75
CA SER A 107 -9.13 -2.79 -11.16
C SER A 107 -9.18 -1.42 -11.83
N SER A 108 -8.56 -0.42 -11.17
CA SER A 108 -8.38 0.93 -11.73
C SER A 108 -7.52 0.98 -13.01
N ILE A 109 -6.82 -0.09 -13.34
CA ILE A 109 -6.03 -0.19 -14.58
C ILE A 109 -6.94 -0.30 -15.80
N ILE A 110 -8.02 -1.09 -15.72
CA ILE A 110 -8.97 -1.30 -16.83
C ILE A 110 -10.32 -0.63 -16.55
N GLY A 111 -10.85 -0.76 -15.34
CA GLY A 111 -12.05 -0.06 -14.88
C GLY A 111 -13.37 -0.55 -15.49
N LEU A 112 -13.49 -1.86 -15.79
CA LEU A 112 -14.76 -2.40 -16.24
C LEU A 112 -15.77 -2.52 -15.09
N ASN A 113 -17.02 -2.18 -15.36
CA ASN A 113 -18.12 -2.38 -14.42
C ASN A 113 -18.54 -3.87 -14.32
N ASP A 114 -19.28 -4.22 -13.26
CA ASP A 114 -19.67 -5.60 -12.99
C ASP A 114 -20.55 -6.19 -14.11
N ASP A 115 -21.41 -5.40 -14.77
CA ASP A 115 -22.27 -5.85 -15.88
C ASP A 115 -21.42 -6.26 -17.09
N LYS A 116 -20.42 -5.45 -17.44
CA LYS A 116 -19.49 -5.76 -18.53
C LYS A 116 -18.64 -6.97 -18.21
N ILE A 117 -18.17 -7.08 -16.97
CA ILE A 117 -17.41 -8.24 -16.51
C ILE A 117 -18.27 -9.50 -16.65
N HIS A 118 -19.53 -9.45 -16.20
CA HIS A 118 -20.45 -10.59 -16.35
C HIS A 118 -20.66 -10.95 -17.82
N GLU A 119 -20.94 -9.96 -18.70
CA GLU A 119 -21.13 -10.17 -20.14
C GLU A 119 -19.93 -10.90 -20.78
N ILE A 120 -18.72 -10.40 -20.50
CA ILE A 120 -17.47 -10.92 -21.09
C ILE A 120 -17.15 -12.32 -20.54
N PHE A 121 -17.15 -12.46 -19.22
CA PHE A 121 -16.59 -13.67 -18.59
C PHE A 121 -17.63 -14.81 -18.44
N TYR A 122 -18.93 -14.54 -18.56
CA TYR A 122 -19.96 -15.58 -18.55
C TYR A 122 -20.06 -16.32 -19.88
N SER A 123 -19.88 -15.60 -21.00
CA SER A 123 -20.08 -16.13 -22.35
C SER A 123 -18.85 -16.84 -22.93
N LEU A 124 -17.65 -16.61 -22.37
CA LEU A 124 -16.39 -17.08 -22.94
C LEU A 124 -15.89 -18.38 -22.30
N LYS A 125 -15.32 -19.24 -23.14
CA LYS A 125 -14.82 -20.55 -22.75
C LYS A 125 -13.52 -20.42 -21.96
N GLU A 126 -13.20 -21.44 -21.16
CA GLU A 126 -11.88 -21.62 -20.56
C GLU A 126 -10.81 -21.77 -21.64
N HIS A 127 -9.59 -21.29 -21.37
CA HIS A 127 -8.40 -21.35 -22.25
C HIS A 127 -8.24 -20.27 -23.31
N GLU A 128 -9.01 -19.18 -23.26
CA GLU A 128 -8.73 -18.04 -24.12
C GLU A 128 -7.56 -17.19 -23.59
N ASN A 129 -6.88 -16.48 -24.48
CA ASN A 129 -5.91 -15.46 -24.10
C ASN A 129 -6.66 -14.21 -23.60
N TRP A 130 -6.69 -14.02 -22.30
CA TRP A 130 -7.47 -12.96 -21.69
C TRP A 130 -6.96 -11.54 -21.98
N TRP A 131 -5.70 -11.37 -22.36
CA TRP A 131 -5.19 -10.08 -22.83
C TRP A 131 -5.92 -9.62 -24.09
N GLU A 132 -6.13 -10.53 -25.06
CA GLU A 132 -6.86 -10.24 -26.29
C GLU A 132 -8.34 -10.02 -26.03
N VAL A 133 -8.93 -10.80 -25.14
CA VAL A 133 -10.33 -10.64 -24.75
C VAL A 133 -10.57 -9.29 -24.12
N LEU A 134 -9.75 -8.88 -23.16
CA LEU A 134 -9.87 -7.58 -22.49
C LEU A 134 -9.66 -6.43 -23.48
N GLN A 135 -8.68 -6.54 -24.38
CA GLN A 135 -8.43 -5.55 -25.42
C GLN A 135 -9.65 -5.35 -26.33
N LYS A 136 -10.26 -6.43 -26.80
CA LYS A 136 -11.44 -6.37 -27.72
C LYS A 136 -12.70 -5.86 -27.04
N ASN A 137 -12.84 -6.03 -25.75
CA ASN A 137 -14.06 -5.72 -25.01
C ASN A 137 -14.00 -4.42 -24.20
N THR A 138 -12.85 -3.74 -24.14
CA THR A 138 -12.78 -2.41 -23.53
C THR A 138 -13.24 -1.34 -24.53
N SER A 139 -14.19 -0.50 -24.12
CA SER A 139 -14.64 0.66 -24.91
C SER A 139 -13.74 1.88 -24.72
N ASN A 140 -12.89 1.89 -23.70
CA ASN A 140 -11.93 2.96 -23.44
C ASN A 140 -10.70 2.80 -24.36
N LYS A 141 -10.56 3.73 -25.31
CA LYS A 141 -9.46 3.71 -26.30
C LYS A 141 -8.07 3.81 -25.64
N ALA A 142 -7.93 4.56 -24.54
CA ALA A 142 -6.67 4.66 -23.81
C ALA A 142 -6.28 3.32 -23.19
N VAL A 143 -7.23 2.64 -22.56
CA VAL A 143 -7.03 1.29 -21.98
C VAL A 143 -6.74 0.27 -23.08
N SER A 144 -7.45 0.32 -24.22
CA SER A 144 -7.18 -0.57 -25.35
C SER A 144 -5.73 -0.39 -25.88
N ASN A 145 -5.29 0.86 -26.04
CA ASN A 145 -3.91 1.16 -26.47
C ASN A 145 -2.89 0.68 -25.42
N LEU A 146 -3.16 0.86 -24.14
CA LEU A 146 -2.33 0.34 -23.05
C LEU A 146 -2.17 -1.18 -23.15
N LEU A 147 -3.27 -1.91 -23.32
CA LEU A 147 -3.24 -3.38 -23.41
C LEU A 147 -2.44 -3.86 -24.63
N VAL A 148 -2.56 -3.18 -25.79
CA VAL A 148 -1.73 -3.44 -26.97
C VAL A 148 -0.25 -3.21 -26.67
N HIS A 149 0.07 -2.08 -26.02
CA HIS A 149 1.44 -1.74 -25.66
C HIS A 149 2.04 -2.80 -24.73
N ILE A 150 1.32 -3.20 -23.69
CA ILE A 150 1.76 -4.24 -22.76
C ILE A 150 1.98 -5.57 -23.47
N GLN A 151 1.06 -6.01 -24.35
CA GLN A 151 1.23 -7.23 -25.13
C GLN A 151 2.49 -7.21 -26.01
N ASN A 152 2.80 -6.05 -26.63
CA ASN A 152 4.03 -5.91 -27.42
C ASN A 152 5.29 -6.00 -26.52
N LEU A 153 5.26 -5.42 -25.34
CA LEU A 153 6.38 -5.51 -24.39
C LEU A 153 6.59 -6.95 -23.89
N MET A 154 5.54 -7.75 -23.75
CA MET A 154 5.64 -9.15 -23.32
C MET A 154 6.46 -10.02 -24.30
N LEU A 155 6.66 -9.58 -25.55
CA LEU A 155 7.41 -10.34 -26.54
C LEU A 155 8.94 -10.29 -26.36
N GLY A 156 9.48 -9.37 -25.56
CA GLY A 156 10.93 -9.26 -25.46
C GLY A 156 11.47 -8.54 -24.22
N ASN A 157 10.61 -8.06 -23.32
CA ASN A 157 11.02 -7.29 -22.13
C ASN A 157 10.94 -8.12 -20.86
N LYS A 158 11.72 -7.73 -19.86
CA LYS A 158 11.66 -8.31 -18.53
C LYS A 158 10.34 -7.92 -17.83
N VAL A 159 9.84 -8.79 -16.96
CA VAL A 159 8.55 -8.62 -16.27
C VAL A 159 8.44 -7.26 -15.55
N HIS A 160 9.48 -6.82 -14.85
CA HIS A 160 9.47 -5.53 -14.14
C HIS A 160 9.35 -4.33 -15.09
N GLU A 161 9.91 -4.40 -16.30
CA GLU A 161 9.79 -3.34 -17.33
C GLU A 161 8.34 -3.24 -17.82
N ILE A 162 7.69 -4.39 -18.03
CA ILE A 162 6.28 -4.46 -18.42
C ILE A 162 5.39 -3.85 -17.34
N LEU A 163 5.67 -4.16 -16.07
CA LEU A 163 4.90 -3.64 -14.94
C LEU A 163 5.14 -2.15 -14.70
N ASN A 164 6.36 -1.66 -14.87
CA ASN A 164 6.65 -0.23 -14.84
C ASN A 164 5.88 0.51 -15.94
N ALA A 165 5.89 -0.01 -17.17
CA ALA A 165 5.11 0.56 -18.26
C ALA A 165 3.60 0.55 -17.97
N LEU A 166 3.09 -0.46 -17.28
CA LEU A 166 1.70 -0.53 -16.86
C LEU A 166 1.37 0.56 -15.82
N ILE A 167 2.24 0.77 -14.84
CA ILE A 167 2.07 1.82 -13.82
C ILE A 167 2.08 3.21 -14.46
N ASP A 168 3.05 3.46 -15.33
CA ASP A 168 3.27 4.78 -15.93
C ASP A 168 2.17 5.19 -16.93
N ASN A 169 1.55 4.21 -17.59
CA ASN A 169 0.57 4.46 -18.64
C ASN A 169 -0.88 4.12 -18.26
N SER A 170 -1.15 3.80 -16.99
CA SER A 170 -2.50 3.54 -16.49
C SER A 170 -2.96 4.58 -15.46
N ASP A 171 -4.26 4.58 -15.17
CA ASP A 171 -4.86 5.42 -14.12
C ASP A 171 -4.62 4.88 -12.69
N LEU A 172 -3.70 3.91 -12.52
CA LEU A 172 -3.44 3.29 -11.22
C LEU A 172 -3.10 4.31 -10.13
N LEU A 173 -2.13 5.19 -10.41
CA LEU A 173 -1.68 6.19 -9.45
C LEU A 173 -2.65 7.37 -9.31
N ILE A 174 -3.58 7.55 -10.24
CA ILE A 174 -4.69 8.49 -10.10
C ILE A 174 -5.71 7.95 -9.09
N ALA A 175 -5.97 6.64 -9.12
CA ALA A 175 -6.86 5.98 -8.16
C ALA A 175 -6.26 5.88 -6.75
N TYR A 176 -4.94 5.93 -6.63
CA TYR A 176 -4.18 5.90 -5.36
C TYR A 176 -3.21 7.08 -5.32
N PRO A 177 -3.70 8.32 -5.07
CA PRO A 177 -2.91 9.55 -5.28
C PRO A 177 -1.92 9.86 -4.16
N ASP A 178 -1.90 9.07 -3.09
CA ASP A 178 -0.99 9.28 -1.97
C ASP A 178 0.46 8.85 -2.28
N ASP A 179 1.43 9.59 -1.73
CA ASP A 179 2.86 9.33 -1.94
C ASP A 179 3.28 7.93 -1.47
N SER A 180 2.63 7.40 -0.43
CA SER A 180 2.89 6.05 0.05
C SER A 180 2.53 5.00 -0.99
N SER A 181 1.41 5.17 -1.69
CA SER A 181 0.98 4.25 -2.76
C SER A 181 1.95 4.27 -3.93
N ARG A 182 2.42 5.44 -4.36
CA ARG A 182 3.45 5.58 -5.40
C ARG A 182 4.73 4.84 -5.02
N GLN A 183 5.28 5.12 -3.84
CA GLN A 183 6.52 4.50 -3.36
C GLN A 183 6.36 2.99 -3.15
N ASN A 184 5.18 2.52 -2.70
CA ASN A 184 4.92 1.10 -2.59
C ASN A 184 4.84 0.40 -3.96
N ALA A 185 4.31 1.04 -4.99
CA ALA A 185 4.31 0.51 -6.34
C ALA A 185 5.74 0.40 -6.90
N GLU A 186 6.57 1.43 -6.71
CA GLU A 186 7.99 1.43 -7.08
C GLU A 186 8.77 0.33 -6.33
N LEU A 187 8.59 0.23 -5.00
CA LEU A 187 9.22 -0.82 -4.19
C LEU A 187 8.80 -2.22 -4.63
N TRP A 188 7.53 -2.39 -5.01
CA TRP A 188 7.04 -3.66 -5.51
C TRP A 188 7.67 -4.02 -6.87
N CYS A 189 7.84 -3.07 -7.77
CA CYS A 189 8.55 -3.31 -9.04
C CYS A 189 10.02 -3.68 -8.80
N GLN A 190 10.69 -3.05 -7.83
CA GLN A 190 12.03 -3.44 -7.44
C GLN A 190 12.07 -4.87 -6.88
N LEU A 191 11.11 -5.26 -6.05
CA LEU A 191 10.98 -6.63 -5.55
C LEU A 191 10.78 -7.64 -6.70
N VAL A 192 9.95 -7.31 -7.69
CA VAL A 192 9.75 -8.14 -8.89
C VAL A 192 11.06 -8.29 -9.67
N TYR A 193 11.84 -7.22 -9.78
CA TYR A 193 13.16 -7.26 -10.41
C TYR A 193 14.11 -8.20 -9.63
N ASP A 194 14.24 -8.01 -8.32
CA ASP A 194 15.15 -8.78 -7.46
C ASP A 194 14.80 -10.29 -7.51
N VAL A 195 13.52 -10.63 -7.37
CA VAL A 195 13.03 -12.01 -7.52
C VAL A 195 13.28 -12.53 -8.93
N GLY A 196 13.14 -11.68 -9.94
CA GLY A 196 13.40 -12.03 -11.34
C GLY A 196 14.85 -12.41 -11.60
N GLU A 197 15.81 -11.65 -11.04
CA GLU A 197 17.24 -11.96 -11.14
C GLU A 197 17.57 -13.34 -10.51
N GLU A 198 16.85 -13.74 -9.46
CA GLU A 198 17.04 -15.04 -8.82
C GLU A 198 16.46 -16.22 -9.61
N CYS A 199 15.38 -16.00 -10.39
CA CYS A 199 14.65 -17.08 -11.09
C CYS A 199 14.69 -16.95 -12.62
N GLY A 200 15.68 -16.23 -13.17
CA GLY A 200 15.86 -16.10 -14.62
C GLY A 200 14.73 -15.38 -15.33
N HIS A 201 14.04 -14.46 -14.64
CA HIS A 201 12.92 -13.66 -15.14
C HIS A 201 11.71 -14.47 -15.66
N ASN A 202 11.53 -15.71 -15.21
CA ASN A 202 10.36 -16.51 -15.54
C ASN A 202 9.11 -15.92 -14.83
N PRO A 203 8.08 -15.42 -15.55
CA PRO A 203 6.93 -14.78 -14.95
C PRO A 203 6.16 -15.66 -13.97
N SER A 204 6.00 -16.96 -14.29
CA SER A 204 5.26 -17.91 -13.45
C SER A 204 6.00 -18.18 -12.13
N GLU A 205 7.32 -18.24 -12.17
CA GLU A 205 8.14 -18.44 -10.98
C GLU A 205 8.16 -17.18 -10.09
N ILE A 206 8.28 -15.99 -10.70
CA ILE A 206 8.18 -14.71 -9.99
C ILE A 206 6.83 -14.62 -9.28
N TYR A 207 5.73 -14.90 -9.99
CA TYR A 207 4.39 -14.84 -9.40
C TYR A 207 4.25 -15.81 -8.22
N SER A 208 4.65 -17.06 -8.39
CA SER A 208 4.57 -18.09 -7.34
C SER A 208 5.36 -17.73 -6.09
N ARG A 209 6.57 -17.17 -6.24
CA ARG A 209 7.38 -16.71 -5.11
C ARG A 209 6.73 -15.55 -4.37
N LEU A 210 6.20 -14.55 -5.09
CA LEU A 210 5.51 -13.42 -4.48
C LEU A 210 4.20 -13.85 -3.80
N GLU A 211 3.44 -14.76 -4.39
CA GLU A 211 2.22 -15.32 -3.79
C GLU A 211 2.53 -16.03 -2.48
N SER A 212 3.60 -16.84 -2.43
CA SER A 212 4.06 -17.48 -1.21
C SER A 212 4.42 -16.48 -0.11
N LEU A 213 4.97 -15.31 -0.47
CA LEU A 213 5.27 -14.22 0.49
C LEU A 213 4.00 -13.57 1.06
N VAL A 214 2.88 -13.57 0.31
CA VAL A 214 1.57 -13.06 0.82
C VAL A 214 1.06 -13.92 1.96
N GLU A 215 1.28 -15.24 1.89
CA GLU A 215 0.83 -16.19 2.90
C GLU A 215 1.68 -16.16 4.18
N LEU A 216 2.95 -15.76 4.05
CA LEU A 216 3.86 -15.65 5.19
C LEU A 216 3.49 -14.43 6.05
N GLU A 217 2.58 -14.62 7.00
CA GLU A 217 2.23 -13.59 7.99
C GLU A 217 3.48 -13.08 8.73
N ASN A 218 3.72 -11.76 8.66
CA ASN A 218 4.83 -11.04 9.33
C ASN A 218 6.27 -11.28 8.80
N LYS A 219 6.48 -12.06 7.75
CA LYS A 219 7.80 -12.29 7.15
C LYS A 219 7.95 -11.72 5.74
N GLY A 220 6.88 -11.21 5.14
CA GLY A 220 6.91 -10.59 3.82
C GLY A 220 7.54 -9.19 3.82
N PRO A 221 7.82 -8.65 2.62
CA PRO A 221 8.36 -7.31 2.46
C PRO A 221 7.43 -6.26 3.06
N GLN A 222 8.03 -5.25 3.71
CA GLN A 222 7.29 -4.20 4.39
C GLN A 222 6.93 -3.07 3.42
N ALA A 223 5.72 -2.53 3.57
CA ALA A 223 5.29 -1.37 2.81
C ALA A 223 5.96 -0.09 3.31
N ILE A 224 6.17 0.86 2.41
CA ILE A 224 6.58 2.21 2.78
C ILE A 224 5.34 3.00 3.23
N THR A 225 5.49 3.71 4.33
CA THR A 225 4.54 4.74 4.76
C THR A 225 5.30 6.06 4.74
N VAL A 226 4.97 6.90 3.77
CA VAL A 226 5.55 8.25 3.73
C VAL A 226 4.91 9.05 4.86
N PRO A 227 5.71 9.71 5.70
CA PRO A 227 5.19 10.68 6.62
C PRO A 227 4.47 11.78 5.84
N SER A 228 3.14 11.85 5.91
CA SER A 228 2.49 13.11 5.61
C SER A 228 3.07 14.13 6.61
N SER A 229 3.65 15.21 6.10
CA SER A 229 4.18 16.29 6.93
C SER A 229 3.09 16.69 7.93
N GLY A 230 3.30 16.42 9.21
CA GLY A 230 2.35 16.73 10.25
C GLY A 230 1.57 15.58 10.86
N ALA A 231 2.05 14.34 10.84
CA ALA A 231 1.37 13.20 11.49
C ALA A 231 2.09 12.71 12.75
N VAL A 232 1.31 12.27 13.74
CA VAL A 232 1.80 11.61 14.96
C VAL A 232 2.38 10.23 14.59
N LYS A 233 3.60 9.96 15.03
CA LYS A 233 4.27 8.67 14.77
C LYS A 233 3.99 7.67 15.88
N ILE A 234 3.50 6.47 15.54
CA ILE A 234 3.34 5.37 16.48
C ILE A 234 4.33 4.26 16.14
N MET A 235 5.15 3.85 17.09
CA MET A 235 6.12 2.77 16.90
C MET A 235 6.27 1.91 18.14
N THR A 236 6.81 0.70 17.95
CA THR A 236 7.18 -0.13 19.11
C THR A 236 8.50 0.35 19.72
N ILE A 237 8.67 0.10 21.03
CA ILE A 237 9.94 0.39 21.74
C ILE A 237 11.14 -0.28 21.04
N HIS A 238 10.94 -1.50 20.50
CA HIS A 238 11.98 -2.21 19.75
C HIS A 238 12.27 -1.55 18.39
N GLY A 239 11.23 -1.06 17.69
CA GLY A 239 11.39 -0.31 16.44
C GLY A 239 12.13 1.01 16.63
N ALA A 240 11.91 1.66 17.78
CA ALA A 240 12.59 2.92 18.11
C ALA A 240 14.10 2.76 18.36
N LYS A 241 14.58 1.59 18.82
CA LYS A 241 16.03 1.33 19.01
C LYS A 241 16.82 1.32 17.71
N GLY A 242 16.20 1.06 16.56
CA GLY A 242 16.86 1.08 15.25
C GLY A 242 17.07 2.48 14.66
N LEU A 243 16.50 3.53 15.26
CA LEU A 243 16.61 4.92 14.79
C LEU A 243 17.77 5.70 15.43
N GLN A 244 18.61 5.06 16.22
CA GLN A 244 19.76 5.69 16.90
C GLN A 244 21.10 5.44 16.15
N SER A 245 21.06 5.21 14.85
CA SER A 245 22.27 5.13 14.01
C SER A 245 22.42 6.37 13.16
#